data_efe0dced5408abaa0afc8cd4f4c26a4a
#
_entry.id   efe0dced5408abaa0afc8cd4f4c26a4a
#
_cell.length_a   1.000
_cell.length_b   1.000
_cell.length_c   1.000
_cell.angle_alpha   90.00
_cell.angle_beta   90.00
_cell.angle_gamma   90.00
#
_symmetry.space_group_name_H-M   'P 1'
#
loop_
_entity.id
_entity.type
_entity.pdbx_description
1 polymer ?
#
loop_
_entity_poly.entity_id
_entity_poly.type
_entity_poly.pdbx_seq_one_letter_code
_entity_poly.pdbx_strand_id
1 'polypeptide(L)'
;VMALIRRELPVVLPMQINIVDVRDVAEAHVRALTRGEDAGRYLVVSGDMRWKDVSLTLKQAYPERKWPTLTLPYPAALVVSIFHPKLSLAWARQHLRRRLYWDASPAERDLGMSWKAPQEALLDSVPVIFENGWA
;
A
#
# COMPACT_ATOMS: atom_id res chain seq x y z
N VAL A 1 5.46 -3.21 -0.82
CA VAL A 1 5.94 -3.97 0.36
C VAL A 1 7.12 -4.84 -0.01
N MET A 2 7.03 -5.70 -1.06
CA MET A 2 8.10 -6.60 -1.50
C MET A 2 9.46 -5.92 -1.66
N ALA A 3 9.53 -4.75 -2.33
CA ALA A 3 10.78 -4.02 -2.53
C ALA A 3 11.44 -3.58 -1.20
N LEU A 4 10.66 -3.28 -0.16
CA LEU A 4 11.17 -3.00 1.18
C LEU A 4 11.72 -4.27 1.84
N ILE A 5 10.98 -5.37 1.76
CA ILE A 5 11.37 -6.65 2.36
C ILE A 5 12.64 -7.20 1.69
N ARG A 6 12.77 -7.08 0.37
CA ARG A 6 13.94 -7.49 -0.42
C ARG A 6 15.11 -6.51 -0.32
N ARG A 7 14.96 -5.40 0.39
CA ARG A 7 15.99 -4.35 0.51
C ARG A 7 16.43 -3.75 -0.83
N GLU A 8 15.54 -3.76 -1.82
CA GLU A 8 15.81 -3.16 -3.14
C GLU A 8 15.88 -1.63 -3.09
N LEU A 9 15.31 -1.04 -2.04
CA LEU A 9 15.28 0.41 -1.83
C LEU A 9 16.05 0.78 -0.56
N PRO A 10 17.15 1.53 -0.67
CA PRO A 10 17.93 1.98 0.50
C PRO A 10 17.26 3.14 1.25
N VAL A 11 16.29 3.79 0.61
CA VAL A 11 15.54 4.94 1.15
C VAL A 11 14.05 4.78 0.86
N VAL A 12 13.24 5.50 1.62
CA VAL A 12 11.78 5.53 1.44
C VAL A 12 11.41 6.70 0.55
N LEU A 13 10.53 6.45 -0.43
CA LEU A 13 10.00 7.51 -1.29
C LEU A 13 8.87 8.29 -0.57
N PRO A 14 8.75 9.62 -0.80
CA PRO A 14 7.70 10.45 -0.21
C PRO A 14 6.37 10.23 -0.92
N MET A 15 5.82 9.03 -0.83
CA MET A 15 4.55 8.63 -1.43
C MET A 15 3.65 7.94 -0.42
N GLN A 16 2.39 7.83 -0.80
CA GLN A 16 1.33 7.15 -0.07
C GLN A 16 0.87 5.95 -0.86
N ILE A 17 0.51 4.87 -0.19
CA ILE A 17 -0.05 3.67 -0.77
C ILE A 17 -1.39 3.37 -0.13
N ASN A 18 -2.32 2.89 -0.93
CA ASN A 18 -3.59 2.37 -0.43
C ASN A 18 -3.43 0.89 -0.11
N ILE A 19 -4.05 0.47 0.96
CA ILE A 19 -3.96 -0.91 1.46
C ILE A 19 -5.38 -1.43 1.63
N VAL A 20 -5.54 -2.70 1.33
CA VAL A 20 -6.73 -3.48 1.64
C VAL A 20 -6.31 -4.93 1.89
N ASP A 21 -6.98 -5.60 2.80
CA ASP A 21 -6.78 -7.02 3.03
C ASP A 21 -7.43 -7.82 1.89
N VAL A 22 -6.75 -8.83 1.39
CA VAL A 22 -7.27 -9.68 0.31
C VAL A 22 -8.56 -10.40 0.69
N ARG A 23 -8.76 -10.68 1.99
CA ARG A 23 -9.98 -11.30 2.52
C ARG A 23 -11.16 -10.34 2.44
N ASP A 24 -10.94 -9.05 2.72
CA ASP A 24 -11.95 -8.00 2.56
C ASP A 24 -12.32 -7.82 1.08
N VAL A 25 -11.34 -7.94 0.18
CA VAL A 25 -11.58 -7.90 -1.27
C VAL A 25 -12.45 -9.08 -1.69
N ALA A 26 -12.14 -10.30 -1.21
CA ALA A 26 -12.92 -11.49 -1.52
C ALA A 26 -14.36 -11.36 -0.98
N GLU A 27 -14.52 -10.89 0.25
CA GLU A 27 -15.83 -10.66 0.86
C GLU A 27 -16.65 -9.61 0.09
N ALA A 28 -16.02 -8.50 -0.33
CA ALA A 28 -16.67 -7.49 -1.14
C ALA A 28 -17.23 -8.06 -2.45
N HIS A 29 -16.48 -8.94 -3.11
CA HIS A 29 -16.97 -9.63 -4.31
C HIS A 29 -18.19 -10.50 -4.04
N VAL A 30 -18.16 -11.29 -2.97
CA VAL A 30 -19.29 -12.15 -2.58
C VAL A 30 -20.53 -11.30 -2.26
N ARG A 31 -20.37 -10.23 -1.48
CA ARG A 31 -21.47 -9.34 -1.12
C ARG A 31 -22.02 -8.57 -2.32
N ALA A 32 -21.19 -8.20 -3.27
CA ALA A 32 -21.63 -7.52 -4.50
C ALA A 32 -22.59 -8.37 -5.33
N LEU A 33 -22.50 -9.71 -5.30
CA LEU A 33 -23.42 -10.60 -6.00
C LEU A 33 -24.87 -10.51 -5.50
N THR A 34 -25.07 -10.12 -4.25
CA THR A 34 -26.40 -10.10 -3.60
C THR A 34 -26.87 -8.72 -3.17
N ARG A 35 -25.97 -7.77 -3.04
CA ARG A 35 -26.25 -6.42 -2.52
C ARG A 35 -25.78 -5.31 -3.47
N GLY A 36 -24.96 -5.64 -4.47
CA GLY A 36 -24.46 -4.66 -5.41
C GLY A 36 -25.53 -4.17 -6.37
N GLU A 37 -25.42 -2.92 -6.80
CA GLU A 37 -26.24 -2.37 -7.86
C GLU A 37 -25.79 -2.91 -9.24
N ASP A 38 -26.73 -3.13 -10.17
CA ASP A 38 -26.40 -3.52 -11.54
C ASP A 38 -25.48 -2.49 -12.19
N ALA A 39 -24.36 -2.96 -12.74
CA ALA A 39 -23.29 -2.13 -13.29
C ALA A 39 -22.64 -1.16 -12.29
N GLY A 40 -22.89 -1.31 -10.99
CA GLY A 40 -22.27 -0.54 -9.89
C GLY A 40 -20.76 -0.74 -9.84
N ARG A 41 -20.05 0.28 -9.34
CA ARG A 41 -18.60 0.22 -9.11
C ARG A 41 -18.32 0.58 -7.67
N TYR A 42 -17.62 -0.31 -6.99
CA TYR A 42 -17.27 -0.14 -5.58
C TYR A 42 -15.74 -0.09 -5.43
N LEU A 43 -15.26 0.95 -4.76
CA LEU A 43 -13.85 1.01 -4.37
C LEU A 43 -13.66 0.19 -3.10
N VAL A 44 -12.68 -0.70 -3.13
CA VAL A 44 -12.35 -1.60 -2.02
C VAL A 44 -10.99 -1.17 -1.49
N VAL A 45 -11.00 -0.32 -0.47
CA VAL A 45 -9.80 0.25 0.17
C VAL A 45 -10.06 0.36 1.66
N SER A 46 -9.19 -0.18 2.49
CA SER A 46 -9.31 -0.07 3.95
C SER A 46 -8.68 1.21 4.50
N GLY A 47 -7.76 1.80 3.74
CA GLY A 47 -7.10 3.05 4.10
C GLY A 47 -5.79 3.22 3.39
N ASP A 48 -5.09 4.29 3.79
CA ASP A 48 -3.79 4.64 3.21
C ASP A 48 -2.70 4.65 4.28
N MET A 49 -1.48 4.39 3.85
CA MET A 49 -0.28 4.54 4.65
C MET A 49 0.80 5.28 3.87
N ARG A 50 1.53 6.17 4.54
CA ARG A 50 2.76 6.71 3.96
C ARG A 50 3.79 5.58 3.90
N TRP A 51 4.59 5.55 2.88
CA TRP A 51 5.60 4.50 2.76
C TRP A 51 6.60 4.49 3.92
N LYS A 52 6.86 5.65 4.52
CA LYS A 52 7.64 5.75 5.76
C LYS A 52 6.96 5.00 6.92
N ASP A 53 5.64 5.17 7.06
CA ASP A 53 4.89 4.54 8.15
C ASP A 53 4.84 3.02 7.96
N VAL A 54 4.71 2.53 6.72
CA VAL A 54 4.87 1.11 6.38
C VAL A 54 6.22 0.57 6.85
N SER A 55 7.30 1.29 6.52
CA SER A 55 8.65 0.87 6.93
C SER A 55 8.86 0.90 8.44
N LEU A 56 8.27 1.86 9.14
CA LEU A 56 8.33 1.94 10.60
C LEU A 56 7.52 0.82 11.27
N THR A 57 6.32 0.52 10.76
CA THR A 57 5.50 -0.60 11.23
C THR A 57 6.25 -1.93 11.08
N LEU A 58 6.87 -2.15 9.93
CA LEU A 58 7.69 -3.34 9.67
C LEU A 58 8.93 -3.40 10.58
N LYS A 59 9.57 -2.26 10.85
CA LYS A 59 10.70 -2.17 11.76
C LYS A 59 10.33 -2.50 13.21
N GLN A 60 9.15 -2.09 13.65
CA GLN A 60 8.64 -2.42 14.98
C GLN A 60 8.32 -3.91 15.13
N ALA A 61 7.70 -4.51 14.11
CA ALA A 61 7.31 -5.91 14.12
C ALA A 61 8.49 -6.88 13.89
N TYR A 62 9.50 -6.45 13.12
CA TYR A 62 10.65 -7.26 12.74
C TYR A 62 11.96 -6.49 12.96
N PRO A 63 12.35 -6.20 14.23
CA PRO A 63 13.49 -5.36 14.55
C PRO A 63 14.84 -5.98 14.17
N GLU A 64 14.91 -7.30 14.00
CA GLU A 64 16.09 -8.04 13.55
C GLU A 64 16.48 -7.74 12.10
N ARG A 65 15.57 -7.18 11.31
CA ARG A 65 15.83 -6.78 9.91
C ARG A 65 16.15 -5.30 9.80
N LYS A 66 16.97 -4.94 8.84
CA LYS A 66 17.27 -3.53 8.52
C LYS A 66 16.20 -2.97 7.59
N TRP A 67 15.46 -1.99 8.07
CA TRP A 67 14.42 -1.30 7.32
C TRP A 67 14.84 0.13 6.97
N PRO A 68 14.64 0.60 5.73
CA PRO A 68 14.93 1.98 5.37
C PRO A 68 13.92 2.91 6.02
N THR A 69 14.39 3.86 6.83
CA THR A 69 13.53 4.85 7.50
C THR A 69 13.79 6.27 7.02
N LEU A 70 14.89 6.47 6.29
CA LEU A 70 15.23 7.76 5.72
C LEU A 70 14.34 8.03 4.51
N THR A 71 13.54 9.08 4.57
CA THR A 71 12.72 9.53 3.44
C THR A 71 13.54 10.40 2.51
N LEU A 72 13.58 10.04 1.24
CA LEU A 72 14.24 10.83 0.22
C LEU A 72 13.48 12.16 0.01
N PRO A 73 14.12 13.33 0.15
CA PRO A 73 13.48 14.62 -0.15
C PRO A 73 12.96 14.66 -1.59
N TYR A 74 11.82 15.30 -1.80
CA TYR A 74 11.19 15.34 -3.13
C TYR A 74 12.11 15.82 -4.28
N PRO A 75 12.90 16.91 -4.13
CA PRO A 75 13.83 17.31 -5.17
C PRO A 75 14.87 16.23 -5.50
N ALA A 76 15.39 15.56 -4.47
CA ALA A 76 16.35 14.48 -4.65
C ALA A 76 15.68 13.25 -5.32
N ALA A 77 14.43 12.96 -4.99
CA ALA A 77 13.68 11.88 -5.64
C ALA A 77 13.46 12.15 -7.14
N LEU A 78 13.25 13.41 -7.55
CA LEU A 78 13.16 13.81 -8.95
C LEU A 78 14.50 13.60 -9.67
N VAL A 79 15.61 13.99 -9.06
CA VAL A 79 16.95 13.79 -9.65
C VAL A 79 17.24 12.30 -9.81
N VAL A 80 16.99 11.51 -8.77
CA VAL A 80 17.17 10.05 -8.84
C VAL A 80 16.31 9.42 -9.94
N SER A 81 15.07 9.90 -10.14
CA SER A 81 14.18 9.35 -11.16
C SER A 81 14.67 9.54 -12.60
N ILE A 82 15.56 10.51 -12.85
CA ILE A 82 16.16 10.72 -14.17
C ILE A 82 17.12 9.58 -14.51
N PHE A 83 17.84 9.08 -13.51
CA PHE A 83 18.89 8.06 -13.70
C PHE A 83 18.43 6.65 -13.38
N HIS A 84 17.25 6.49 -12.76
CA HIS A 84 16.78 5.19 -12.33
C HIS A 84 15.92 4.51 -13.42
N PRO A 85 16.27 3.30 -13.89
CA PRO A 85 15.62 2.67 -15.04
C PRO A 85 14.13 2.35 -14.82
N LYS A 86 13.70 2.16 -13.57
CA LYS A 86 12.31 1.82 -13.20
C LYS A 86 11.47 3.02 -12.76
N LEU A 87 12.06 4.21 -12.63
CA LEU A 87 11.37 5.42 -12.15
C LEU A 87 11.50 6.52 -13.20
N SER A 88 10.46 6.75 -14.00
CA SER A 88 10.49 7.89 -14.90
C SER A 88 10.19 9.20 -14.16
N LEU A 89 10.74 10.31 -14.66
CA LEU A 89 10.49 11.65 -14.12
C LEU A 89 8.99 12.00 -14.16
N ALA A 90 8.30 11.58 -15.22
CA ALA A 90 6.84 11.75 -15.35
C ALA A 90 6.10 11.03 -14.22
N TRP A 91 6.45 9.77 -13.97
CA TRP A 91 5.89 8.98 -12.87
C TRP A 91 6.18 9.64 -11.51
N ALA A 92 7.42 10.08 -11.27
CA ALA A 92 7.81 10.72 -10.01
C ALA A 92 7.01 12.01 -9.76
N ARG A 93 6.84 12.87 -10.77
CA ARG A 93 6.01 14.08 -10.67
C ARG A 93 4.54 13.79 -10.41
N GLN A 94 4.03 12.69 -10.94
CA GLN A 94 2.61 12.32 -10.81
C GLN A 94 2.31 11.66 -9.47
N HIS A 95 3.20 10.86 -8.91
CA HIS A 95 2.91 9.99 -7.75
C HIS A 95 3.57 10.46 -6.45
N LEU A 96 4.73 11.16 -6.51
CA LEU A 96 5.38 11.62 -5.30
C LEU A 96 4.66 12.84 -4.71
N ARG A 97 4.55 12.91 -3.38
CA ARG A 97 3.88 13.95 -2.60
C ARG A 97 2.38 14.11 -2.84
N ARG A 98 1.76 13.36 -3.73
CA ARG A 98 0.31 13.37 -3.89
C ARG A 98 -0.34 12.51 -2.82
N ARG A 99 -1.40 13.05 -2.21
CA ARG A 99 -2.35 12.29 -1.41
C ARG A 99 -3.54 11.99 -2.30
N LEU A 100 -3.77 10.73 -2.57
CA LEU A 100 -4.95 10.27 -3.27
C LEU A 100 -5.91 9.73 -2.21
N TYR A 101 -7.02 10.40 -2.05
CA TYR A 101 -8.11 9.92 -1.20
C TYR A 101 -9.06 9.10 -2.07
N TRP A 102 -9.31 7.90 -1.61
CA TRP A 102 -10.23 6.99 -2.24
C TRP A 102 -11.43 6.82 -1.32
N ASP A 103 -12.62 7.12 -1.82
CA ASP A 103 -13.85 6.99 -1.06
C ASP A 103 -14.40 5.57 -1.19
N ALA A 104 -14.26 4.78 -0.13
CA ALA A 104 -14.82 3.43 -0.03
C ALA A 104 -16.19 3.40 0.64
N SER A 105 -16.75 4.56 1.03
CA SER A 105 -18.04 4.64 1.72
C SER A 105 -19.23 4.04 0.94
N PRO A 106 -19.27 4.04 -0.40
CA PRO A 106 -20.30 3.28 -1.12
C PRO A 106 -20.24 1.79 -0.83
N ALA A 107 -19.04 1.19 -0.77
CA ALA A 107 -18.92 -0.23 -0.45
C ALA A 107 -19.30 -0.54 1.00
N GLU A 108 -18.99 0.36 1.93
CA GLU A 108 -19.41 0.22 3.33
C GLU A 108 -20.94 0.28 3.46
N ARG A 109 -21.57 1.26 2.84
CA ARG A 109 -23.00 1.49 2.92
C ARG A 109 -23.82 0.42 2.18
N ASP A 110 -23.47 0.16 0.91
CA ASP A 110 -24.32 -0.64 0.03
C ASP A 110 -24.02 -2.13 0.17
N LEU A 111 -22.74 -2.51 0.31
CA LEU A 111 -22.34 -3.89 0.51
C LEU A 111 -22.25 -4.28 2.00
N GLY A 112 -22.35 -3.30 2.91
CA GLY A 112 -22.20 -3.54 4.35
C GLY A 112 -20.78 -3.95 4.73
N MET A 113 -19.76 -3.43 4.03
CA MET A 113 -18.37 -3.75 4.31
C MET A 113 -17.85 -3.08 5.57
N SER A 114 -16.96 -3.76 6.25
CA SER A 114 -16.09 -3.21 7.28
C SER A 114 -14.66 -3.63 6.95
N TRP A 115 -13.71 -2.73 7.10
CA TRP A 115 -12.36 -2.93 6.64
C TRP A 115 -11.43 -3.30 7.78
N LYS A 116 -10.53 -4.23 7.53
CA LYS A 116 -9.40 -4.50 8.40
C LYS A 116 -8.43 -3.31 8.38
N ALA A 117 -7.90 -2.92 9.54
CA ALA A 117 -6.97 -1.81 9.61
C ALA A 117 -5.75 -2.00 8.68
N PRO A 118 -5.30 -0.96 7.96
CA PRO A 118 -4.20 -1.07 7.00
C PRO A 118 -2.91 -1.65 7.59
N GLN A 119 -2.61 -1.31 8.86
CA GLN A 119 -1.44 -1.82 9.57
C GLN A 119 -1.55 -3.33 9.81
N GLU A 120 -2.73 -3.82 10.19
CA GLU A 120 -2.97 -5.25 10.43
C GLU A 120 -2.88 -6.04 9.12
N ALA A 121 -3.53 -5.53 8.05
CA ALA A 121 -3.45 -6.14 6.72
C ALA A 121 -1.99 -6.22 6.21
N LEU A 122 -1.20 -5.17 6.47
CA LEU A 122 0.23 -5.16 6.16
C LEU A 122 0.96 -6.27 6.94
N LEU A 123 0.79 -6.33 8.26
CA LEU A 123 1.50 -7.28 9.11
C LEU A 123 1.11 -8.74 8.83
N ASP A 124 -0.15 -9.00 8.53
CA ASP A 124 -0.63 -10.34 8.15
C ASP A 124 -0.02 -10.84 6.83
N SER A 125 0.33 -9.92 5.92
CA SER A 125 0.93 -10.29 4.63
C SER A 125 2.39 -10.74 4.73
N VAL A 126 3.12 -10.30 5.76
CA VAL A 126 4.57 -10.50 5.86
C VAL A 126 4.96 -11.95 6.12
N PRO A 127 4.33 -12.69 7.07
CA PRO A 127 4.63 -14.11 7.29
C PRO A 127 4.47 -14.93 6.02
N VAL A 128 3.38 -14.70 5.28
CA VAL A 128 3.09 -15.39 4.01
C VAL A 128 4.20 -15.17 2.99
N ILE A 129 4.75 -13.94 2.92
CA ILE A 129 5.85 -13.61 2.02
C ILE A 129 7.12 -14.38 2.42
N PHE A 130 7.39 -14.52 3.70
CA PHE A 130 8.57 -15.24 4.20
C PHE A 130 8.44 -16.74 4.04
N GLU A 131 7.29 -17.33 4.37
CA GLU A 131 7.01 -18.76 4.25
C GLU A 131 7.11 -19.26 2.81
N ASN A 132 6.70 -18.43 1.85
CA ASN A 132 6.78 -18.76 0.43
C ASN A 132 8.14 -18.41 -0.21
N GLY A 133 9.09 -17.90 0.55
CA GLY A 133 10.42 -17.55 0.03
C GLY A 133 10.41 -16.42 -1.03
N TRP A 134 9.42 -15.54 -0.98
CA TRP A 134 9.29 -14.43 -1.94
C TRP A 134 10.17 -13.22 -1.58
N ALA A 135 10.88 -13.28 -0.46
CA ALA A 135 11.71 -12.19 0.08
C ALA A 135 13.10 -12.66 0.52
#